data_b69e54e1e9aff51884cac12cbffdfc36
#
_entry.id   b69e54e1e9aff51884cac12cbffdfc36
#
_cell.length_a   1.000
_cell.length_b   1.000
_cell.length_c   1.000
_cell.angle_alpha   90.00
_cell.angle_beta   90.00
_cell.angle_gamma   90.00
#
_symmetry.space_group_name_H-M   'P 1'
#
loop_
_entity.id
_entity.type
_entity.pdbx_description
1 polymer ?
#
loop_
_entity_poly.entity_id
_entity_poly.type
_entity_poly.pdbx_seq_one_letter_code
_entity_poly.pdbx_strand_id
1 'polypeptide(L)'
;MRLTNEAEIALQTLTANGFKAYLVGGVVRDFVMNEFFKDIDITTDATPKQVEKCFEKFNVIETGIKHGTVTVVINKEQIEITTFRKDGTYSDMRRPDNVTFTKSLKEDLSRRDFTMNAIAYNGKRFFDYFNGRDDISKRIIRCVGDAKKRFNEDALRILRALRFSSVLGFSIEEKTRNAIFELKDNLKCLSIERIASELDNLIFGEFASKVIEEYFDVICVVLPELKQMYGFEQFSKYHKFDVLKHTLVALDFCKHNNKSIVYDKDLCWVVLLHDIGKINTFVMDENGCGHFYGHQLKSKEIAEKVLLKLKFETKRIKRILTLIEFHDEKISCEKRKIKKFIYKLKSIDVIKDLIKIKRADKAGQSELGQTESVSYDEIERVIREIEKENLSFSLKDLNINGNDLIHLGFSGEKIGDVLNKLLNMVLNEQVPNEKNKLLKLAEKM
;
A
#
# COMPACT_ATOMS: atom_id res chain seq x y z
N MET A 1 -17.65 -22.11 6.83
CA MET A 1 -16.18 -22.17 6.61
C MET A 1 -15.55 -23.15 7.59
N ARG A 2 -14.50 -23.86 7.23
CA ARG A 2 -13.77 -24.76 8.16
C ARG A 2 -12.48 -24.07 8.62
N LEU A 3 -12.05 -24.37 9.85
CA LEU A 3 -10.72 -23.97 10.32
C LEU A 3 -9.64 -24.62 9.45
N THR A 4 -8.46 -24.02 9.39
CA THR A 4 -7.29 -24.72 8.83
C THR A 4 -6.90 -25.88 9.74
N ASN A 5 -6.28 -26.90 9.16
CA ASN A 5 -5.80 -28.05 9.92
C ASN A 5 -4.79 -27.62 11.00
N GLU A 6 -3.96 -26.62 10.71
CA GLU A 6 -2.95 -26.08 11.60
C GLU A 6 -3.59 -25.38 12.83
N ALA A 7 -4.65 -24.61 12.63
CA ALA A 7 -5.44 -23.99 13.70
C ALA A 7 -6.08 -25.06 14.61
N GLU A 8 -6.64 -26.12 14.01
CA GLU A 8 -7.23 -27.23 14.76
C GLU A 8 -6.17 -27.99 15.58
N ILE A 9 -5.01 -28.30 14.98
CA ILE A 9 -3.88 -28.95 15.69
C ILE A 9 -3.44 -28.10 16.88
N ALA A 10 -3.28 -26.78 16.70
CA ALA A 10 -2.85 -25.89 17.75
C ALA A 10 -3.86 -25.83 18.93
N LEU A 11 -5.16 -25.69 18.62
CA LEU A 11 -6.21 -25.70 19.63
C LEU A 11 -6.29 -27.04 20.37
N GLN A 12 -6.21 -28.15 19.64
CA GLN A 12 -6.26 -29.50 20.21
C GLN A 12 -5.04 -29.79 21.10
N THR A 13 -3.84 -29.39 20.69
CA THR A 13 -2.61 -29.57 21.45
C THR A 13 -2.70 -28.87 22.81
N LEU A 14 -3.13 -27.60 22.85
CA LEU A 14 -3.29 -26.87 24.10
C LEU A 14 -4.37 -27.47 25.00
N THR A 15 -5.53 -27.84 24.43
CA THR A 15 -6.66 -28.41 25.17
C THR A 15 -6.36 -29.80 25.70
N ALA A 16 -5.65 -30.65 24.96
CA ALA A 16 -5.20 -31.95 25.40
C ALA A 16 -4.22 -31.88 26.60
N ASN A 17 -3.45 -30.79 26.70
CA ASN A 17 -2.58 -30.50 27.82
C ASN A 17 -3.28 -29.77 28.99
N GLY A 18 -4.62 -29.65 28.95
CA GLY A 18 -5.43 -29.10 30.04
C GLY A 18 -5.57 -27.58 30.03
N PHE A 19 -5.12 -26.89 28.98
CA PHE A 19 -5.23 -25.44 28.86
C PHE A 19 -6.45 -25.01 28.08
N LYS A 20 -6.98 -23.83 28.39
CA LYS A 20 -7.99 -23.17 27.58
C LYS A 20 -7.30 -22.53 26.39
N ALA A 21 -7.85 -22.71 25.19
CA ALA A 21 -7.32 -22.13 23.96
C ALA A 21 -8.45 -21.61 23.06
N TYR A 22 -8.24 -20.46 22.45
CA TYR A 22 -9.21 -19.80 21.61
C TYR A 22 -8.52 -19.09 20.45
N LEU A 23 -9.06 -19.21 19.25
CA LEU A 23 -8.78 -18.28 18.16
C LEU A 23 -9.33 -16.90 18.53
N VAL A 24 -8.64 -15.84 18.15
CA VAL A 24 -9.01 -14.45 18.46
C VAL A 24 -8.55 -13.47 17.37
N GLY A 25 -9.05 -12.25 17.43
CA GLY A 25 -8.56 -11.19 16.53
C GLY A 25 -9.11 -11.29 15.12
N GLY A 26 -8.24 -11.00 14.14
CA GLY A 26 -8.59 -10.95 12.72
C GLY A 26 -9.17 -12.26 12.20
N VAL A 27 -8.57 -13.40 12.57
CA VAL A 27 -9.02 -14.72 12.14
C VAL A 27 -10.47 -15.01 12.51
N VAL A 28 -10.91 -14.62 13.72
CA VAL A 28 -12.31 -14.85 14.15
C VAL A 28 -13.28 -13.89 13.46
N ARG A 29 -12.89 -12.62 13.29
CA ARG A 29 -13.67 -11.66 12.51
C ARG A 29 -13.88 -12.15 11.09
N ASP A 30 -12.80 -12.52 10.39
CA ASP A 30 -12.85 -12.95 9.00
C ASP A 30 -13.64 -14.27 8.85
N PHE A 31 -13.47 -15.18 9.83
CA PHE A 31 -14.28 -16.39 9.93
C PHE A 31 -15.80 -16.09 10.07
N VAL A 32 -16.17 -15.11 10.92
CA VAL A 32 -17.58 -14.68 11.08
C VAL A 32 -18.12 -14.03 9.81
N MET A 33 -17.27 -13.33 9.04
CA MET A 33 -17.60 -12.69 7.76
C MET A 33 -17.62 -13.68 6.59
N ASN A 34 -17.24 -14.94 6.77
CA ASN A 34 -16.98 -15.93 5.72
C ASN A 34 -15.91 -15.50 4.70
N GLU A 35 -14.96 -14.70 5.16
CA GLU A 35 -13.80 -14.26 4.39
C GLU A 35 -12.59 -15.17 4.62
N PHE A 36 -11.63 -15.10 3.71
CA PHE A 36 -10.38 -15.83 3.85
C PHE A 36 -9.48 -15.14 4.87
N PHE A 37 -8.92 -15.91 5.82
CA PHE A 37 -7.97 -15.41 6.82
C PHE A 37 -6.57 -16.01 6.56
N LYS A 38 -5.53 -15.22 6.85
CA LYS A 38 -4.12 -15.61 6.64
C LYS A 38 -3.40 -15.89 7.95
N ASP A 39 -3.59 -15.00 8.93
CA ASP A 39 -2.84 -15.03 10.18
C ASP A 39 -3.68 -15.73 11.26
N ILE A 40 -3.07 -16.66 11.96
CA ILE A 40 -3.74 -17.45 13.02
C ILE A 40 -3.24 -16.96 14.38
N ASP A 41 -4.12 -16.27 15.10
CA ASP A 41 -3.89 -15.80 16.46
C ASP A 41 -4.67 -16.66 17.44
N ILE A 42 -3.96 -17.24 18.42
CA ILE A 42 -4.55 -17.99 19.52
C ILE A 42 -4.26 -17.28 20.84
N THR A 43 -5.24 -17.24 21.72
CA THR A 43 -5.04 -16.82 23.11
C THR A 43 -5.32 -18.00 24.07
N THR A 44 -4.52 -18.14 25.15
CA THR A 44 -4.56 -19.28 26.06
C THR A 44 -4.31 -18.87 27.49
N ASP A 45 -4.72 -19.68 28.43
CA ASP A 45 -4.34 -19.52 29.84
C ASP A 45 -3.02 -20.21 30.19
N ALA A 46 -2.36 -20.87 29.22
CA ALA A 46 -1.00 -21.39 29.40
C ALA A 46 0.01 -20.23 29.38
N THR A 47 1.01 -20.28 30.23
CA THR A 47 2.16 -19.37 30.20
C THR A 47 3.06 -19.69 29.00
N PRO A 48 3.94 -18.77 28.56
CA PRO A 48 4.85 -19.02 27.43
C PRO A 48 5.64 -20.34 27.59
N LYS A 49 6.22 -20.58 28.74
CA LYS A 49 6.97 -21.83 29.02
C LYS A 49 6.09 -23.09 28.94
N GLN A 50 4.82 -22.99 29.30
CA GLN A 50 3.87 -24.10 29.16
C GLN A 50 3.50 -24.31 27.69
N VAL A 51 3.36 -23.24 26.91
CA VAL A 51 3.16 -23.33 25.44
C VAL A 51 4.35 -24.02 24.79
N GLU A 52 5.59 -23.61 25.08
CA GLU A 52 6.81 -24.26 24.58
C GLU A 52 6.81 -25.77 24.87
N LYS A 53 6.47 -26.15 26.10
CA LYS A 53 6.37 -27.56 26.48
C LYS A 53 5.30 -28.32 25.72
N CYS A 54 4.13 -27.72 25.48
CA CYS A 54 3.06 -28.34 24.68
C CYS A 54 3.47 -28.60 23.25
N PHE A 55 4.31 -27.72 22.69
CA PHE A 55 4.73 -27.76 21.30
C PHE A 55 6.20 -28.17 21.10
N GLU A 56 6.79 -28.95 22.04
CA GLU A 56 8.19 -29.39 21.96
C GLU A 56 8.56 -30.18 20.69
N LYS A 57 7.55 -30.76 20.02
CA LYS A 57 7.71 -31.49 18.74
C LYS A 57 7.63 -30.59 17.50
N PHE A 58 7.37 -29.31 17.68
CA PHE A 58 7.24 -28.30 16.62
C PHE A 58 8.38 -27.27 16.73
N ASN A 59 8.58 -26.50 15.67
CA ASN A 59 9.49 -25.37 15.74
C ASN A 59 8.81 -24.21 16.50
N VAL A 60 9.40 -23.81 17.63
CA VAL A 60 8.89 -22.75 18.49
C VAL A 60 9.85 -21.57 18.46
N ILE A 61 9.34 -20.37 18.20
CA ILE A 61 10.11 -19.14 18.08
C ILE A 61 9.69 -18.18 19.20
N GLU A 62 10.64 -17.76 20.01
CA GLU A 62 10.44 -16.92 21.19
C GLU A 62 10.31 -15.41 20.85
N THR A 63 9.43 -15.05 19.92
CA THR A 63 9.36 -13.70 19.37
C THR A 63 8.81 -12.63 20.32
N GLY A 64 8.16 -12.99 21.40
CA GLY A 64 7.46 -12.02 22.26
C GLY A 64 7.24 -12.44 23.71
N ILE A 65 8.11 -13.25 24.27
CA ILE A 65 7.97 -13.82 25.63
C ILE A 65 7.69 -12.77 26.70
N LYS A 66 8.36 -11.60 26.64
CA LYS A 66 8.13 -10.50 27.58
C LYS A 66 6.68 -9.99 27.57
N HIS A 67 5.97 -10.20 26.48
CA HIS A 67 4.57 -9.81 26.30
C HIS A 67 3.61 -11.00 26.33
N GLY A 68 4.13 -12.20 26.61
CA GLY A 68 3.34 -13.42 26.72
C GLY A 68 3.04 -14.11 25.38
N THR A 69 3.73 -13.76 24.28
CA THR A 69 3.51 -14.33 22.94
C THR A 69 4.63 -15.28 22.55
N VAL A 70 4.27 -16.41 21.97
CA VAL A 70 5.16 -17.41 21.38
C VAL A 70 4.63 -17.74 19.99
N THR A 71 5.52 -17.85 18.99
CA THR A 71 5.14 -18.27 17.63
C THR A 71 5.48 -19.74 17.44
N VAL A 72 4.50 -20.55 17.07
CA VAL A 72 4.66 -21.98 16.76
C VAL A 72 4.50 -22.19 15.26
N VAL A 73 5.41 -22.94 14.64
CA VAL A 73 5.35 -23.24 13.20
C VAL A 73 4.80 -24.66 13.00
N ILE A 74 3.62 -24.77 12.41
CA ILE A 74 2.96 -26.03 12.07
C ILE A 74 2.80 -26.11 10.54
N ASN A 75 3.32 -27.13 9.89
CA ASN A 75 3.25 -27.31 8.43
C ASN A 75 3.66 -26.05 7.62
N LYS A 76 4.67 -25.31 8.08
CA LYS A 76 5.14 -24.02 7.53
C LYS A 76 4.24 -22.81 7.82
N GLU A 77 3.08 -22.96 8.43
CA GLU A 77 2.25 -21.85 8.90
C GLU A 77 2.71 -21.38 10.28
N GLN A 78 2.79 -20.08 10.48
CA GLN A 78 3.14 -19.45 11.74
C GLN A 78 1.85 -19.16 12.52
N ILE A 79 1.80 -19.63 13.76
CA ILE A 79 0.65 -19.45 14.67
C ILE A 79 1.15 -18.66 15.88
N GLU A 80 0.58 -17.48 16.09
CA GLU A 80 0.88 -16.69 17.27
C GLU A 80 0.01 -17.13 18.45
N ILE A 81 0.65 -17.57 19.55
CA ILE A 81 -0.02 -18.02 20.76
C ILE A 81 0.32 -17.06 21.89
N THR A 82 -0.69 -16.34 22.39
CA THR A 82 -0.54 -15.33 23.44
C THR A 82 -1.21 -15.78 24.73
N THR A 83 -0.50 -15.68 25.84
CA THR A 83 -1.07 -15.92 27.19
C THR A 83 -2.10 -14.82 27.52
N PHE A 84 -3.25 -15.20 28.12
CA PHE A 84 -4.22 -14.24 28.61
C PHE A 84 -3.55 -13.23 29.54
N ARG A 85 -3.79 -11.95 29.29
CA ARG A 85 -3.15 -10.89 30.04
C ARG A 85 -4.06 -9.69 30.28
N LYS A 86 -3.74 -8.98 31.34
CA LYS A 86 -4.17 -7.61 31.58
C LYS A 86 -3.01 -6.69 31.29
N ASP A 87 -3.28 -5.63 30.56
CA ASP A 87 -2.32 -4.57 30.38
C ASP A 87 -2.43 -3.59 31.57
N GLY A 88 -1.28 -3.16 32.11
CA GLY A 88 -1.21 -2.14 33.15
C GLY A 88 -1.40 -0.72 32.61
N THR A 89 -0.74 0.24 33.25
CA THR A 89 -0.69 1.63 32.77
C THR A 89 0.12 1.73 31.46
N TYR A 90 -0.10 2.80 30.73
CA TYR A 90 0.61 3.12 29.50
C TYR A 90 1.24 4.50 29.64
N SER A 91 2.53 4.57 29.87
CA SER A 91 3.26 5.84 29.99
C SER A 91 3.70 6.41 28.65
N ASP A 92 3.90 5.56 27.65
CA ASP A 92 4.42 5.93 26.31
C ASP A 92 3.36 5.95 25.19
N MET A 93 2.06 5.84 25.54
CA MET A 93 0.92 5.72 24.59
C MET A 93 1.11 4.62 23.54
N ARG A 94 1.87 3.55 23.88
CA ARG A 94 2.19 2.48 22.95
C ARG A 94 2.16 1.10 23.58
N ARG A 95 2.88 0.92 24.68
CA ARG A 95 3.05 -0.37 25.36
C ARG A 95 2.63 -0.26 26.80
N PRO A 96 1.99 -1.30 27.33
CA PRO A 96 1.75 -1.33 28.75
C PRO A 96 3.09 -1.38 29.51
N ASP A 97 3.22 -0.55 30.55
CA ASP A 97 4.40 -0.53 31.41
C ASP A 97 4.64 -1.90 32.07
N ASN A 98 3.53 -2.57 32.41
CA ASN A 98 3.54 -3.90 32.99
C ASN A 98 2.42 -4.76 32.38
N VAL A 99 2.70 -6.04 32.24
CA VAL A 99 1.74 -7.05 31.79
C VAL A 99 1.57 -8.06 32.90
N THR A 100 0.32 -8.30 33.30
CA THR A 100 -0.02 -9.33 34.30
C THR A 100 -0.81 -10.45 33.62
N PHE A 101 -0.35 -11.68 33.74
CA PHE A 101 -1.09 -12.83 33.22
C PHE A 101 -2.37 -13.07 34.03
N THR A 102 -3.44 -13.45 33.39
CA THR A 102 -4.75 -13.75 33.99
C THR A 102 -5.25 -15.11 33.53
N LYS A 103 -6.24 -15.64 34.22
CA LYS A 103 -6.99 -16.85 33.80
C LYS A 103 -8.34 -16.51 33.18
N SER A 104 -8.65 -15.22 33.05
CA SER A 104 -9.91 -14.71 32.55
C SER A 104 -9.83 -14.33 31.08
N LEU A 105 -10.51 -15.08 30.21
CA LEU A 105 -10.65 -14.75 28.79
C LEU A 105 -11.28 -13.36 28.59
N LYS A 106 -12.29 -13.00 29.42
CA LYS A 106 -12.97 -11.70 29.34
C LYS A 106 -11.99 -10.54 29.56
N GLU A 107 -11.05 -10.69 30.49
CA GLU A 107 -10.03 -9.67 30.75
C GLU A 107 -9.05 -9.53 29.56
N ASP A 108 -8.61 -10.63 28.96
CA ASP A 108 -7.77 -10.58 27.77
C ASP A 108 -8.47 -9.92 26.59
N LEU A 109 -9.74 -10.24 26.36
CA LEU A 109 -10.52 -9.63 25.30
C LEU A 109 -10.82 -8.14 25.56
N SER A 110 -10.96 -7.72 26.83
CA SER A 110 -11.27 -6.33 27.20
C SER A 110 -10.18 -5.31 26.88
N ARG A 111 -8.91 -5.74 26.73
CA ARG A 111 -7.78 -4.86 26.39
C ARG A 111 -7.62 -4.63 24.89
N ARG A 112 -8.37 -5.37 24.05
CA ARG A 112 -8.28 -5.27 22.59
C ARG A 112 -8.83 -3.95 22.08
N ASP A 113 -8.52 -3.64 20.82
CA ASP A 113 -8.89 -2.38 20.18
C ASP A 113 -10.40 -2.26 19.92
N PHE A 114 -10.95 -3.16 19.10
CA PHE A 114 -12.33 -3.08 18.63
C PHE A 114 -13.12 -4.35 18.96
N THR A 115 -14.43 -4.18 19.16
CA THR A 115 -15.36 -5.29 19.50
C THR A 115 -15.31 -6.42 18.47
N MET A 116 -15.22 -6.09 17.18
CA MET A 116 -15.11 -7.06 16.09
C MET A 116 -13.83 -7.91 16.15
N ASN A 117 -12.78 -7.45 16.82
CA ASN A 117 -11.54 -8.18 17.06
C ASN A 117 -11.45 -8.79 18.48
N ALA A 118 -12.47 -8.56 19.31
CA ALA A 118 -12.55 -9.05 20.70
C ALA A 118 -13.53 -10.22 20.85
N ILE A 119 -13.64 -11.04 19.81
CA ILE A 119 -14.40 -12.29 19.78
C ILE A 119 -13.41 -13.45 19.87
N ALA A 120 -13.75 -14.48 20.67
CA ALA A 120 -12.95 -15.69 20.74
C ALA A 120 -13.75 -16.90 20.24
N TYR A 121 -13.05 -17.91 19.68
CA TYR A 121 -13.64 -19.13 19.17
C TYR A 121 -12.80 -20.35 19.53
N ASN A 122 -13.39 -21.38 20.13
CA ASN A 122 -12.68 -22.57 20.59
C ASN A 122 -12.83 -23.81 19.68
N GLY A 123 -13.22 -23.61 18.44
CA GLY A 123 -13.52 -24.70 17.50
C GLY A 123 -14.97 -25.23 17.60
N LYS A 124 -15.72 -24.87 18.66
CA LYS A 124 -17.09 -25.33 18.88
C LYS A 124 -18.09 -24.19 19.07
N ARG A 125 -17.72 -23.17 19.85
CA ARG A 125 -18.59 -22.03 20.17
C ARG A 125 -17.81 -20.72 20.22
N PHE A 126 -18.53 -19.62 19.97
CA PHE A 126 -18.02 -18.25 20.12
C PHE A 126 -18.17 -17.76 21.57
N PHE A 127 -17.23 -16.93 21.99
CA PHE A 127 -17.26 -16.18 23.24
C PHE A 127 -17.16 -14.70 22.87
N ASP A 128 -18.28 -14.01 22.97
CA ASP A 128 -18.45 -12.62 22.57
C ASP A 128 -19.00 -11.81 23.76
N TYR A 129 -18.11 -11.21 24.53
CA TYR A 129 -18.47 -10.43 25.72
C TYR A 129 -18.79 -8.96 25.40
N PHE A 130 -18.49 -8.51 24.19
CA PHE A 130 -18.57 -7.10 23.79
C PHE A 130 -19.46 -6.87 22.58
N ASN A 131 -20.29 -7.83 22.20
CA ASN A 131 -21.20 -7.78 21.06
C ASN A 131 -20.51 -7.56 19.70
N GLY A 132 -19.28 -8.08 19.55
CA GLY A 132 -18.51 -7.91 18.31
C GLY A 132 -19.17 -8.54 17.08
N ARG A 133 -19.90 -9.66 17.25
CA ARG A 133 -20.65 -10.30 16.15
C ARG A 133 -21.82 -9.44 15.67
N ASP A 134 -22.49 -8.74 16.59
CA ASP A 134 -23.56 -7.80 16.25
C ASP A 134 -22.97 -6.58 15.51
N ASP A 135 -21.85 -6.04 15.98
CA ASP A 135 -21.12 -4.96 15.28
C ASP A 135 -20.62 -5.38 13.90
N ILE A 136 -20.14 -6.63 13.71
CA ILE A 136 -19.80 -7.16 12.39
C ILE A 136 -21.04 -7.20 11.49
N SER A 137 -22.17 -7.72 11.98
CA SER A 137 -23.41 -7.82 11.21
C SER A 137 -23.94 -6.46 10.77
N LYS A 138 -23.76 -5.43 11.59
CA LYS A 138 -24.12 -4.03 11.33
C LYS A 138 -23.05 -3.25 10.58
N ARG A 139 -21.90 -3.87 10.30
CA ARG A 139 -20.74 -3.25 9.66
C ARG A 139 -20.24 -2.01 10.44
N ILE A 140 -20.05 -2.16 11.75
CA ILE A 140 -19.65 -1.10 12.68
C ILE A 140 -18.29 -1.39 13.29
N ILE A 141 -17.42 -0.39 13.36
CA ILE A 141 -16.16 -0.37 14.13
C ILE A 141 -16.42 0.37 15.42
N ARG A 142 -16.37 -0.35 16.55
CA ARG A 142 -16.58 0.18 17.89
C ARG A 142 -15.39 -0.21 18.78
N CYS A 143 -14.88 0.74 19.57
CA CYS A 143 -13.88 0.44 20.60
C CYS A 143 -14.43 -0.49 21.66
N VAL A 144 -13.58 -1.37 22.21
CA VAL A 144 -13.92 -2.16 23.39
C VAL A 144 -13.94 -1.24 24.61
N GLY A 145 -15.11 -1.06 25.22
CA GLY A 145 -15.30 -0.17 26.36
C GLY A 145 -15.23 1.30 25.99
N ASP A 146 -14.46 2.10 26.73
CA ASP A 146 -14.35 3.54 26.54
C ASP A 146 -13.31 3.87 25.46
N ALA A 147 -13.72 4.54 24.39
CA ALA A 147 -12.89 4.88 23.23
C ALA A 147 -11.75 5.84 23.57
N LYS A 148 -12.01 6.86 24.41
CA LYS A 148 -10.97 7.81 24.82
C LYS A 148 -9.86 7.11 25.61
N LYS A 149 -10.27 6.22 26.53
CA LYS A 149 -9.32 5.40 27.28
C LYS A 149 -8.47 4.53 26.33
N ARG A 150 -9.11 3.84 25.36
CA ARG A 150 -8.42 2.98 24.38
C ARG A 150 -7.42 3.74 23.53
N PHE A 151 -7.74 4.95 23.08
CA PHE A 151 -6.85 5.77 22.25
C PHE A 151 -5.73 6.43 23.05
N ASN A 152 -5.95 6.74 24.32
CA ASN A 152 -4.89 7.20 25.24
C ASN A 152 -3.91 6.09 25.63
N GLU A 153 -4.34 4.82 25.65
CA GLU A 153 -3.44 3.66 25.85
C GLU A 153 -2.53 3.46 24.63
N ASP A 154 -3.07 3.44 23.42
CA ASP A 154 -2.32 3.32 22.19
C ASP A 154 -2.98 4.16 21.08
N ALA A 155 -2.39 5.31 20.81
CA ALA A 155 -2.88 6.23 19.81
C ALA A 155 -2.92 5.64 18.38
N LEU A 156 -2.13 4.57 18.10
CA LEU A 156 -2.21 3.88 16.81
C LEU A 156 -3.59 3.31 16.54
N ARG A 157 -4.36 2.99 17.56
CA ARG A 157 -5.74 2.50 17.41
C ARG A 157 -6.63 3.48 16.62
N ILE A 158 -6.30 4.78 16.61
CA ILE A 158 -6.96 5.77 15.75
C ILE A 158 -6.73 5.43 14.27
N LEU A 159 -5.48 5.30 13.83
CA LEU A 159 -5.18 4.93 12.45
C LEU A 159 -5.68 3.52 12.10
N ARG A 160 -5.67 2.59 13.05
CA ARG A 160 -6.23 1.25 12.88
C ARG A 160 -7.74 1.29 12.62
N ALA A 161 -8.50 2.17 13.32
CA ALA A 161 -9.93 2.37 13.06
C ALA A 161 -10.16 2.84 11.62
N LEU A 162 -9.40 3.85 11.17
CA LEU A 162 -9.48 4.37 9.81
C LEU A 162 -9.08 3.29 8.78
N ARG A 163 -8.01 2.55 9.03
CA ARG A 163 -7.59 1.45 8.17
C ARG A 163 -8.66 0.36 8.07
N PHE A 164 -9.25 -0.07 9.20
CA PHE A 164 -10.31 -1.07 9.15
C PHE A 164 -11.55 -0.55 8.40
N SER A 165 -11.90 0.73 8.59
CA SER A 165 -12.98 1.37 7.82
C SER A 165 -12.65 1.36 6.32
N SER A 166 -11.42 1.70 5.96
CA SER A 166 -10.97 1.71 4.57
C SER A 166 -10.94 0.32 3.93
N VAL A 167 -10.54 -0.71 4.68
CA VAL A 167 -10.40 -2.08 4.13
C VAL A 167 -11.72 -2.83 4.11
N LEU A 168 -12.54 -2.72 5.19
CA LEU A 168 -13.77 -3.49 5.38
C LEU A 168 -15.03 -2.74 4.91
N GLY A 169 -14.95 -1.42 4.69
CA GLY A 169 -16.10 -0.57 4.39
C GLY A 169 -17.06 -0.44 5.58
N PHE A 170 -16.59 -0.67 6.80
CA PHE A 170 -17.41 -0.51 8.01
C PHE A 170 -17.41 0.95 8.45
N SER A 171 -18.57 1.42 8.94
CA SER A 171 -18.68 2.74 9.55
C SER A 171 -18.11 2.74 10.98
N ILE A 172 -17.53 3.87 11.39
CA ILE A 172 -17.03 4.01 12.77
C ILE A 172 -18.17 4.52 13.65
N GLU A 173 -18.39 3.83 14.78
CA GLU A 173 -19.44 4.18 15.76
C GLU A 173 -19.21 5.61 16.31
N GLU A 174 -20.31 6.34 16.56
CA GLU A 174 -20.30 7.78 16.89
C GLU A 174 -19.38 8.15 18.06
N LYS A 175 -19.42 7.41 19.18
CA LYS A 175 -18.56 7.70 20.34
C LYS A 175 -17.09 7.43 20.02
N THR A 176 -16.82 6.39 19.25
CA THR A 176 -15.48 6.04 18.76
C THR A 176 -14.98 7.12 17.81
N ARG A 177 -15.83 7.61 16.89
CA ARG A 177 -15.54 8.69 15.94
C ARG A 177 -15.24 10.00 16.67
N ASN A 178 -16.05 10.38 17.64
CA ASN A 178 -15.84 11.62 18.42
C ASN A 178 -14.50 11.57 19.17
N ALA A 179 -14.14 10.42 19.76
CA ALA A 179 -12.85 10.24 20.42
C ALA A 179 -11.67 10.31 19.43
N ILE A 180 -11.83 9.85 18.18
CA ILE A 180 -10.81 9.99 17.12
C ILE A 180 -10.51 11.47 16.87
N PHE A 181 -11.55 12.30 16.64
CA PHE A 181 -11.35 13.73 16.37
C PHE A 181 -10.75 14.47 17.57
N GLU A 182 -11.18 14.14 18.80
CA GLU A 182 -10.69 14.74 20.02
C GLU A 182 -9.21 14.42 20.29
N LEU A 183 -8.79 13.19 20.00
CA LEU A 183 -7.46 12.69 20.34
C LEU A 183 -6.50 12.54 19.14
N LYS A 184 -6.87 13.07 17.98
CA LYS A 184 -6.06 12.96 16.74
C LYS A 184 -4.63 13.43 16.90
N ASP A 185 -4.39 14.45 17.73
CA ASP A 185 -3.04 15.00 17.93
C ASP A 185 -2.09 14.03 18.65
N ASN A 186 -2.60 13.02 19.37
CA ASN A 186 -1.79 11.96 19.94
C ASN A 186 -1.05 11.14 18.88
N LEU A 187 -1.49 11.16 17.62
CA LEU A 187 -0.80 10.53 16.51
C LEU A 187 0.63 11.05 16.30
N LYS A 188 0.91 12.30 16.74
CA LYS A 188 2.25 12.91 16.66
C LYS A 188 3.28 12.21 17.56
N CYS A 189 2.82 11.49 18.59
CA CYS A 189 3.70 10.78 19.54
C CYS A 189 4.12 9.38 19.03
N LEU A 190 3.53 8.90 17.92
CA LEU A 190 3.79 7.56 17.40
C LEU A 190 5.10 7.49 16.61
N SER A 191 5.72 6.31 16.62
CA SER A 191 6.85 6.06 15.72
C SER A 191 6.38 6.05 14.26
N ILE A 192 7.22 6.61 13.41
CA ILE A 192 6.88 6.83 12.01
C ILE A 192 6.64 5.51 11.24
N GLU A 193 7.33 4.44 11.61
CA GLU A 193 7.19 3.13 10.99
C GLU A 193 5.79 2.53 11.25
N ARG A 194 5.23 2.76 12.46
CA ARG A 194 3.87 2.33 12.78
C ARG A 194 2.84 3.13 11.98
N ILE A 195 3.03 4.45 11.88
CA ILE A 195 2.19 5.33 11.06
C ILE A 195 2.24 4.88 9.61
N ALA A 196 3.43 4.69 9.05
CA ALA A 196 3.62 4.28 7.67
C ALA A 196 2.93 2.95 7.34
N SER A 197 3.04 1.96 8.23
CA SER A 197 2.40 0.66 8.06
C SER A 197 0.86 0.76 8.03
N GLU A 198 0.25 1.55 8.91
CA GLU A 198 -1.20 1.72 8.92
C GLU A 198 -1.67 2.55 7.71
N LEU A 199 -0.95 3.62 7.33
CA LEU A 199 -1.25 4.42 6.14
C LEU A 199 -1.14 3.61 4.85
N ASP A 200 -0.10 2.77 4.71
CA ASP A 200 0.12 1.94 3.52
C ASP A 200 -1.05 0.98 3.29
N ASN A 201 -1.64 0.44 4.35
CA ASN A 201 -2.82 -0.41 4.28
C ASN A 201 -4.13 0.40 4.14
N LEU A 202 -4.23 1.58 4.75
CA LEU A 202 -5.39 2.46 4.63
C LEU A 202 -5.57 2.94 3.19
N ILE A 203 -4.50 3.48 2.59
CA ILE A 203 -4.52 4.01 1.21
C ILE A 203 -4.79 2.88 0.21
N PHE A 204 -4.36 1.67 0.51
CA PHE A 204 -4.64 0.48 -0.30
C PHE A 204 -6.03 -0.12 -0.06
N GLY A 205 -6.78 0.31 0.94
CA GLY A 205 -8.14 -0.18 1.22
C GLY A 205 -9.13 0.13 0.11
N GLU A 206 -10.15 -0.71 -0.05
CA GLU A 206 -11.20 -0.56 -1.07
C GLU A 206 -12.00 0.75 -0.92
N PHE A 207 -12.16 1.23 0.33
CA PHE A 207 -12.91 2.44 0.66
C PHE A 207 -11.99 3.61 1.07
N ALA A 208 -10.74 3.61 0.62
CA ALA A 208 -9.72 4.58 1.02
C ALA A 208 -10.13 6.03 0.74
N SER A 209 -10.65 6.31 -0.46
CA SER A 209 -11.09 7.66 -0.87
C SER A 209 -12.12 8.23 0.08
N LYS A 210 -13.16 7.45 0.41
CA LYS A 210 -14.22 7.84 1.35
C LYS A 210 -13.66 8.11 2.74
N VAL A 211 -12.80 7.24 3.26
CA VAL A 211 -12.22 7.39 4.61
C VAL A 211 -11.28 8.59 4.68
N ILE A 212 -10.45 8.82 3.65
CA ILE A 212 -9.59 10.00 3.60
C ILE A 212 -10.42 11.27 3.57
N GLU A 213 -11.51 11.32 2.79
CA GLU A 213 -12.42 12.48 2.73
C GLU A 213 -13.10 12.71 4.09
N GLU A 214 -13.69 11.69 4.71
CA GLU A 214 -14.44 11.81 5.97
C GLU A 214 -13.54 12.16 7.17
N TYR A 215 -12.31 11.65 7.20
CA TYR A 215 -11.35 11.84 8.28
C TYR A 215 -10.15 12.68 7.87
N PHE A 216 -10.33 13.58 6.91
CA PHE A 216 -9.25 14.38 6.31
C PHE A 216 -8.39 15.10 7.34
N ASP A 217 -9.01 15.75 8.33
CA ASP A 217 -8.31 16.43 9.41
C ASP A 217 -7.42 15.51 10.27
N VAL A 218 -7.84 14.25 10.43
CA VAL A 218 -7.06 13.23 11.16
C VAL A 218 -5.87 12.76 10.31
N ILE A 219 -6.10 12.53 9.02
CA ILE A 219 -5.05 12.17 8.06
C ILE A 219 -4.01 13.28 7.94
N CYS A 220 -4.42 14.55 7.93
CA CYS A 220 -3.52 15.71 7.88
C CYS A 220 -2.62 15.85 9.11
N VAL A 221 -2.89 15.19 10.24
CA VAL A 221 -1.95 15.16 11.38
C VAL A 221 -0.67 14.38 11.01
N VAL A 222 -0.79 13.32 10.22
CA VAL A 222 0.33 12.44 9.83
C VAL A 222 0.84 12.72 8.41
N LEU A 223 -0.01 13.24 7.53
CA LEU A 223 0.29 13.68 6.15
C LEU A 223 -0.14 15.14 5.95
N PRO A 224 0.50 16.10 6.63
CA PRO A 224 0.11 17.53 6.58
C PRO A 224 0.24 18.12 5.18
N GLU A 225 1.06 17.52 4.32
CA GLU A 225 1.29 17.94 2.94
C GLU A 225 0.00 17.91 2.09
N LEU A 226 -0.96 17.03 2.43
CA LEU A 226 -2.25 16.95 1.73
C LEU A 226 -3.17 18.16 2.00
N LYS A 227 -2.98 18.86 3.13
CA LYS A 227 -3.88 19.91 3.59
C LYS A 227 -4.13 21.00 2.55
N GLN A 228 -3.08 21.37 1.83
CA GLN A 228 -3.15 22.42 0.79
C GLN A 228 -3.96 22.03 -0.44
N MET A 229 -4.25 20.75 -0.65
CA MET A 229 -5.03 20.27 -1.79
C MET A 229 -6.54 20.50 -1.62
N TYR A 230 -7.00 20.59 -0.37
CA TYR A 230 -8.42 20.76 -0.03
C TYR A 230 -8.91 22.17 -0.43
N GLY A 231 -9.98 22.21 -1.21
CA GLY A 231 -10.60 23.47 -1.67
C GLY A 231 -9.75 24.24 -2.68
N PHE A 232 -8.63 23.67 -3.19
CA PHE A 232 -7.83 24.34 -4.20
C PHE A 232 -8.42 24.10 -5.59
N GLU A 233 -9.16 25.08 -6.09
CA GLU A 233 -9.79 25.05 -7.42
C GLU A 233 -8.76 25.10 -8.54
N GLN A 234 -9.00 24.35 -9.61
CA GLN A 234 -8.05 24.19 -10.70
C GLN A 234 -8.27 25.19 -11.86
N PHE A 235 -9.41 25.91 -11.89
CA PHE A 235 -9.78 26.90 -12.91
C PHE A 235 -9.56 26.42 -14.34
N SER A 236 -9.88 25.15 -14.62
CA SER A 236 -9.65 24.52 -15.91
C SER A 236 -10.91 23.80 -16.39
N LYS A 237 -11.22 23.93 -17.68
CA LYS A 237 -12.34 23.22 -18.31
C LYS A 237 -12.20 21.69 -18.26
N TYR A 238 -10.98 21.19 -18.06
CA TYR A 238 -10.68 19.76 -17.96
C TYR A 238 -10.88 19.20 -16.54
N HIS A 239 -11.00 20.05 -15.52
CA HIS A 239 -11.15 19.66 -14.12
C HIS A 239 -12.42 20.26 -13.53
N LYS A 240 -13.29 19.43 -12.99
CA LYS A 240 -14.54 19.83 -12.32
C LYS A 240 -14.45 19.83 -10.80
N PHE A 241 -13.36 19.36 -10.26
CA PHE A 241 -13.12 19.21 -8.83
C PHE A 241 -11.90 20.04 -8.39
N ASP A 242 -11.83 20.34 -7.08
CA ASP A 242 -10.57 20.77 -6.48
C ASP A 242 -9.50 19.64 -6.56
N VAL A 243 -8.25 19.96 -6.25
CA VAL A 243 -7.14 19.01 -6.40
C VAL A 243 -7.32 17.78 -5.51
N LEU A 244 -7.82 17.95 -4.27
CA LEU A 244 -8.04 16.81 -3.38
C LEU A 244 -9.16 15.90 -3.90
N LYS A 245 -10.31 16.45 -4.24
CA LYS A 245 -11.46 15.66 -4.70
C LYS A 245 -11.15 14.94 -6.01
N HIS A 246 -10.44 15.60 -6.95
CA HIS A 246 -9.90 14.97 -8.14
C HIS A 246 -9.05 13.75 -7.80
N THR A 247 -8.08 13.93 -6.89
CA THR A 247 -7.17 12.86 -6.43
C THR A 247 -7.92 11.69 -5.77
N LEU A 248 -8.95 12.00 -4.95
CA LEU A 248 -9.75 10.96 -4.29
C LEU A 248 -10.62 10.18 -5.29
N VAL A 249 -11.17 10.83 -6.32
CA VAL A 249 -11.89 10.13 -7.40
C VAL A 249 -10.93 9.22 -8.20
N ALA A 250 -9.72 9.69 -8.51
CA ALA A 250 -8.70 8.87 -9.14
C ALA A 250 -8.30 7.66 -8.26
N LEU A 251 -8.19 7.85 -6.95
CA LEU A 251 -7.89 6.77 -6.00
C LEU A 251 -9.04 5.76 -5.90
N ASP A 252 -10.29 6.22 -5.91
CA ASP A 252 -11.48 5.37 -5.94
C ASP A 252 -11.50 4.49 -7.21
N PHE A 253 -11.17 5.07 -8.36
CA PHE A 253 -11.06 4.33 -9.62
C PHE A 253 -10.06 3.17 -9.53
N CYS A 254 -8.95 3.31 -8.79
CA CYS A 254 -7.98 2.23 -8.60
C CYS A 254 -8.60 0.95 -8.00
N LYS A 255 -9.73 1.07 -7.31
CA LYS A 255 -10.42 -0.03 -6.61
C LYS A 255 -11.68 -0.50 -7.34
N HIS A 256 -12.43 0.44 -7.89
CA HIS A 256 -13.75 0.19 -8.46
C HIS A 256 -13.76 0.15 -10.00
N ASN A 257 -12.58 0.13 -10.65
CA ASN A 257 -12.51 -0.16 -12.08
C ASN A 257 -12.98 -1.62 -12.36
N ASN A 258 -13.38 -1.92 -13.59
CA ASN A 258 -13.98 -3.20 -14.02
C ASN A 258 -13.13 -4.47 -13.71
N LYS A 259 -12.36 -4.49 -12.63
CA LYS A 259 -11.50 -5.58 -12.13
C LYS A 259 -10.44 -6.10 -13.12
N SER A 260 -10.34 -5.48 -14.31
CA SER A 260 -9.35 -5.85 -15.33
C SER A 260 -7.99 -5.24 -15.07
N ILE A 261 -7.92 -4.15 -14.26
CA ILE A 261 -6.70 -3.41 -13.97
C ILE A 261 -6.38 -3.56 -12.48
N VAL A 262 -5.22 -4.15 -12.18
CA VAL A 262 -4.75 -4.35 -10.81
C VAL A 262 -3.81 -3.20 -10.43
N TYR A 263 -4.14 -2.52 -9.34
CA TYR A 263 -3.30 -1.50 -8.71
C TYR A 263 -2.69 -2.10 -7.44
N ASP A 264 -1.38 -1.93 -7.29
CA ASP A 264 -0.69 -2.25 -6.03
C ASP A 264 -0.60 -1.03 -5.11
N LYS A 265 0.00 -1.22 -3.93
CA LYS A 265 0.15 -0.15 -2.94
C LYS A 265 0.94 1.05 -3.47
N ASP A 266 2.01 0.81 -4.24
CA ASP A 266 2.84 1.88 -4.77
C ASP A 266 2.06 2.74 -5.78
N LEU A 267 1.24 2.11 -6.63
CA LEU A 267 0.37 2.85 -7.57
C LEU A 267 -0.68 3.69 -6.85
N CYS A 268 -1.23 3.20 -5.72
CA CYS A 268 -2.15 4.00 -4.91
C CYS A 268 -1.44 5.23 -4.30
N TRP A 269 -0.19 5.09 -3.86
CA TRP A 269 0.61 6.22 -3.40
C TRP A 269 0.94 7.20 -4.52
N VAL A 270 1.25 6.71 -5.73
CA VAL A 270 1.44 7.58 -6.90
C VAL A 270 0.18 8.40 -7.16
N VAL A 271 -0.99 7.75 -7.20
CA VAL A 271 -2.27 8.46 -7.42
C VAL A 271 -2.56 9.46 -6.31
N LEU A 272 -2.26 9.15 -5.04
CA LEU A 272 -2.47 10.09 -3.94
C LEU A 272 -1.57 11.33 -4.03
N LEU A 273 -0.37 11.20 -4.57
CA LEU A 273 0.66 12.25 -4.53
C LEU A 273 0.97 12.90 -5.89
N HIS A 274 0.41 12.40 -7.01
CA HIS A 274 0.81 12.86 -8.36
C HIS A 274 0.60 14.36 -8.58
N ASP A 275 -0.47 14.91 -8.04
CA ASP A 275 -0.91 16.29 -8.26
C ASP A 275 -0.63 17.24 -7.08
N ILE A 276 0.02 16.77 -6.01
CA ILE A 276 0.28 17.57 -4.80
C ILE A 276 1.12 18.83 -5.07
N GLY A 277 1.87 18.86 -6.16
CA GLY A 277 2.68 20.00 -6.60
C GLY A 277 1.91 21.07 -7.37
N LYS A 278 0.65 20.84 -7.78
CA LYS A 278 -0.16 21.80 -8.55
C LYS A 278 -0.29 23.13 -7.83
N ILE A 279 -0.50 23.08 -6.52
CA ILE A 279 -0.67 24.29 -5.69
C ILE A 279 0.55 25.23 -5.77
N ASN A 280 1.74 24.65 -5.85
CA ASN A 280 2.99 25.41 -5.88
C ASN A 280 3.39 25.91 -7.26
N THR A 281 2.71 25.46 -8.34
CA THR A 281 3.02 25.78 -9.73
C THR A 281 1.85 26.46 -10.45
N PHE A 282 0.81 26.82 -9.69
CA PHE A 282 -0.38 27.45 -10.23
C PHE A 282 -0.08 28.83 -10.82
N VAL A 283 -0.52 29.04 -12.03
CA VAL A 283 -0.50 30.33 -12.72
C VAL A 283 -1.85 30.52 -13.41
N MET A 284 -2.48 31.68 -13.25
CA MET A 284 -3.70 32.03 -13.95
C MET A 284 -3.35 32.88 -15.19
N ASP A 285 -3.90 32.55 -16.33
CA ASP A 285 -3.74 33.35 -17.55
C ASP A 285 -4.74 34.50 -17.62
N GLU A 286 -4.61 35.34 -18.63
CA GLU A 286 -5.46 36.53 -18.86
C GLU A 286 -6.94 36.17 -19.11
N ASN A 287 -7.23 34.92 -19.45
CA ASN A 287 -8.59 34.42 -19.67
C ASN A 287 -9.20 33.77 -18.42
N GLY A 288 -8.49 33.81 -17.28
CA GLY A 288 -8.94 33.20 -16.04
C GLY A 288 -8.78 31.67 -16.04
N CYS A 289 -7.94 31.10 -16.91
CA CYS A 289 -7.67 29.67 -16.94
C CYS A 289 -6.42 29.34 -16.13
N GLY A 290 -6.52 28.31 -15.30
CA GLY A 290 -5.42 27.82 -14.45
C GLY A 290 -4.46 26.91 -15.22
N HIS A 291 -3.15 27.13 -15.02
CA HIS A 291 -2.06 26.33 -15.57
C HIS A 291 -1.13 25.86 -14.47
N PHE A 292 -0.51 24.68 -14.64
CA PHE A 292 0.30 23.99 -13.62
C PHE A 292 1.62 23.51 -14.22
N TYR A 293 2.37 24.39 -14.87
CA TYR A 293 3.61 24.04 -15.57
C TYR A 293 4.66 23.46 -14.62
N GLY A 294 5.12 22.24 -14.91
CA GLY A 294 6.13 21.58 -14.13
C GLY A 294 5.64 20.99 -12.78
N HIS A 295 4.32 20.90 -12.57
CA HIS A 295 3.75 20.36 -11.33
C HIS A 295 4.25 18.95 -11.04
N GLN A 296 4.48 18.10 -12.04
CA GLN A 296 4.98 16.74 -11.88
C GLN A 296 6.37 16.70 -11.20
N LEU A 297 7.24 17.66 -11.49
CA LEU A 297 8.56 17.77 -10.82
C LEU A 297 8.40 18.26 -9.37
N LYS A 298 7.48 19.19 -9.15
CA LYS A 298 7.18 19.68 -7.80
C LYS A 298 6.48 18.63 -6.96
N SER A 299 5.56 17.85 -7.55
CA SER A 299 4.93 16.70 -6.91
C SER A 299 5.97 15.65 -6.51
N LYS A 300 6.92 15.35 -7.40
CA LYS A 300 8.05 14.44 -7.12
C LYS A 300 8.88 14.93 -5.91
N GLU A 301 9.23 16.23 -5.86
CA GLU A 301 9.98 16.80 -4.73
C GLU A 301 9.23 16.65 -3.40
N ILE A 302 7.93 16.94 -3.38
CA ILE A 302 7.10 16.83 -2.18
C ILE A 302 6.94 15.37 -1.79
N ALA A 303 6.62 14.50 -2.75
CA ALA A 303 6.46 13.06 -2.53
C ALA A 303 7.75 12.41 -1.99
N GLU A 304 8.93 12.80 -2.47
CA GLU A 304 10.20 12.32 -1.95
C GLU A 304 10.34 12.62 -0.45
N LYS A 305 10.06 13.85 -0.04
CA LYS A 305 10.11 14.25 1.39
C LYS A 305 9.12 13.44 2.23
N VAL A 306 7.89 13.22 1.74
CA VAL A 306 6.87 12.42 2.41
C VAL A 306 7.32 10.97 2.57
N LEU A 307 7.78 10.33 1.50
CA LEU A 307 8.17 8.92 1.51
C LEU A 307 9.44 8.66 2.34
N LEU A 308 10.41 9.57 2.30
CA LEU A 308 11.61 9.51 3.16
C LEU A 308 11.23 9.69 4.64
N LYS A 309 10.36 10.66 4.97
CA LYS A 309 9.82 10.85 6.32
C LYS A 309 9.12 9.58 6.81
N LEU A 310 8.34 8.91 5.96
CA LEU A 310 7.65 7.66 6.25
C LEU A 310 8.57 6.43 6.24
N LYS A 311 9.86 6.60 5.97
CA LYS A 311 10.89 5.53 5.94
C LYS A 311 10.57 4.39 4.98
N PHE A 312 10.03 4.71 3.82
CA PHE A 312 9.81 3.72 2.77
C PHE A 312 11.14 3.17 2.24
N GLU A 313 11.12 1.94 1.74
CA GLU A 313 12.27 1.32 1.09
C GLU A 313 12.70 2.10 -0.15
N THR A 314 14.00 2.26 -0.34
CA THR A 314 14.60 3.02 -1.47
C THR A 314 14.06 2.57 -2.83
N LYS A 315 13.82 1.26 -3.01
CA LYS A 315 13.28 0.71 -4.25
C LYS A 315 11.85 1.20 -4.51
N ARG A 316 10.99 1.20 -3.48
CA ARG A 316 9.62 1.73 -3.56
C ARG A 316 9.62 3.23 -3.85
N ILE A 317 10.43 3.99 -3.12
CA ILE A 317 10.58 5.45 -3.33
C ILE A 317 10.94 5.73 -4.78
N LYS A 318 11.98 5.09 -5.32
CA LYS A 318 12.41 5.30 -6.70
C LYS A 318 11.30 4.99 -7.71
N ARG A 319 10.54 3.90 -7.53
CA ARG A 319 9.43 3.54 -8.42
C ARG A 319 8.33 4.60 -8.36
N ILE A 320 7.88 4.99 -7.17
CA ILE A 320 6.82 5.98 -6.98
C ILE A 320 7.22 7.32 -7.60
N LEU A 321 8.43 7.81 -7.30
CA LEU A 321 8.92 9.09 -7.82
C LEU A 321 9.06 9.10 -9.35
N THR A 322 9.50 7.97 -9.94
CA THR A 322 9.56 7.85 -11.40
C THR A 322 8.17 7.95 -12.01
N LEU A 323 7.18 7.29 -11.43
CA LEU A 323 5.80 7.32 -11.94
C LEU A 323 5.18 8.72 -11.77
N ILE A 324 5.44 9.41 -10.65
CA ILE A 324 4.99 10.80 -10.44
C ILE A 324 5.66 11.74 -11.47
N GLU A 325 6.96 11.61 -11.72
CA GLU A 325 7.67 12.45 -12.68
C GLU A 325 7.10 12.37 -14.10
N PHE A 326 6.70 11.17 -14.52
CA PHE A 326 6.25 10.91 -15.89
C PHE A 326 4.73 10.79 -16.05
N HIS A 327 3.94 10.99 -14.99
CA HIS A 327 2.49 10.79 -15.06
C HIS A 327 1.79 11.70 -16.08
N ASP A 328 2.28 12.93 -16.27
CA ASP A 328 1.69 13.90 -17.20
C ASP A 328 2.25 13.77 -18.63
N GLU A 329 3.35 13.03 -18.86
CA GLU A 329 3.96 12.91 -20.18
C GLU A 329 3.04 12.19 -21.18
N LYS A 330 2.81 12.78 -22.36
CA LYS A 330 1.93 12.20 -23.38
C LYS A 330 2.53 10.94 -23.98
N ILE A 331 1.78 9.84 -23.94
CA ILE A 331 2.16 8.56 -24.54
C ILE A 331 1.49 8.45 -25.91
N SER A 332 2.29 8.30 -26.96
CA SER A 332 1.81 8.12 -28.34
C SER A 332 1.43 6.66 -28.61
N CYS A 333 0.49 6.40 -29.54
CA CYS A 333 0.20 5.05 -30.06
C CYS A 333 1.26 4.54 -31.06
N GLU A 334 2.18 5.41 -31.52
CA GLU A 334 3.21 5.02 -32.47
C GLU A 334 4.25 4.10 -31.82
N LYS A 335 4.41 2.90 -32.35
CA LYS A 335 5.34 1.86 -31.85
C LYS A 335 6.75 2.40 -31.63
N ARG A 336 7.28 3.19 -32.57
CA ARG A 336 8.61 3.80 -32.47
C ARG A 336 8.74 4.77 -31.28
N LYS A 337 7.72 5.58 -31.02
CA LYS A 337 7.71 6.51 -29.87
C LYS A 337 7.60 5.77 -28.56
N ILE A 338 6.79 4.69 -28.50
CA ILE A 338 6.71 3.81 -27.33
C ILE A 338 8.07 3.16 -27.06
N LYS A 339 8.76 2.61 -28.06
CA LYS A 339 10.11 2.05 -27.91
C LYS A 339 11.09 3.04 -27.31
N LYS A 340 11.11 4.29 -27.80
CA LYS A 340 11.95 5.36 -27.25
C LYS A 340 11.59 5.70 -25.80
N PHE A 341 10.30 5.70 -25.49
CA PHE A 341 9.85 6.00 -24.14
C PHE A 341 10.22 4.86 -23.17
N ILE A 342 10.08 3.59 -23.58
CA ILE A 342 10.57 2.44 -22.81
C ILE A 342 12.08 2.56 -22.56
N TYR A 343 12.86 2.93 -23.58
CA TYR A 343 14.29 3.16 -23.44
C TYR A 343 14.62 4.28 -22.42
N LYS A 344 13.92 5.41 -22.49
CA LYS A 344 14.04 6.53 -21.55
C LYS A 344 13.76 6.06 -20.11
N LEU A 345 12.72 5.27 -19.91
CA LEU A 345 12.30 4.75 -18.60
C LEU A 345 13.09 3.52 -18.15
N LYS A 346 13.88 2.90 -19.02
CA LYS A 346 14.65 1.67 -18.82
C LYS A 346 13.81 0.47 -18.34
N SER A 347 12.49 0.50 -18.54
CA SER A 347 11.58 -0.57 -18.14
C SER A 347 10.25 -0.47 -18.89
N ILE A 348 9.79 -1.60 -19.40
CA ILE A 348 8.46 -1.73 -20.01
C ILE A 348 7.35 -1.73 -18.93
N ASP A 349 7.66 -2.25 -17.74
CA ASP A 349 6.68 -2.28 -16.63
C ASP A 349 6.34 -0.86 -16.15
N VAL A 350 7.29 0.07 -16.19
CA VAL A 350 7.04 1.48 -15.82
C VAL A 350 6.03 2.11 -16.78
N ILE A 351 6.12 1.85 -18.09
CA ILE A 351 5.13 2.41 -19.04
C ILE A 351 3.74 1.79 -18.85
N LYS A 352 3.66 0.49 -18.52
CA LYS A 352 2.40 -0.17 -18.18
C LYS A 352 1.77 0.45 -16.91
N ASP A 353 2.58 0.70 -15.90
CA ASP A 353 2.12 1.35 -14.67
C ASP A 353 1.70 2.81 -14.93
N LEU A 354 2.42 3.57 -15.79
CA LEU A 354 2.01 4.91 -16.20
C LEU A 354 0.63 4.93 -16.89
N ILE A 355 0.33 3.93 -17.73
CA ILE A 355 -0.99 3.82 -18.36
C ILE A 355 -2.08 3.63 -17.31
N LYS A 356 -1.83 2.80 -16.27
CA LYS A 356 -2.77 2.64 -15.15
C LYS A 356 -2.99 3.96 -14.43
N ILE A 357 -1.91 4.69 -14.10
CA ILE A 357 -2.01 6.01 -13.45
C ILE A 357 -2.82 6.98 -14.30
N LYS A 358 -2.55 7.07 -15.59
CA LYS A 358 -3.29 7.95 -16.53
C LYS A 358 -4.78 7.59 -16.64
N ARG A 359 -5.13 6.30 -16.54
CA ARG A 359 -6.54 5.87 -16.49
C ARG A 359 -7.22 6.36 -15.21
N ALA A 360 -6.52 6.26 -14.07
CA ALA A 360 -7.03 6.72 -12.78
C ALA A 360 -7.16 8.25 -12.75
N ASP A 361 -6.16 8.99 -13.18
CA ASP A 361 -6.18 10.46 -13.31
C ASP A 361 -7.34 10.93 -14.18
N LYS A 362 -7.52 10.30 -15.35
CA LYS A 362 -8.60 10.61 -16.28
C LYS A 362 -9.99 10.43 -15.67
N ALA A 363 -10.19 9.47 -14.79
CA ALA A 363 -11.46 9.27 -14.09
C ALA A 363 -11.84 10.46 -13.20
N GLY A 364 -10.85 11.20 -12.66
CA GLY A 364 -11.05 12.42 -11.88
C GLY A 364 -11.31 13.69 -12.71
N GLN A 365 -11.18 13.65 -14.05
CA GLN A 365 -11.34 14.79 -14.93
C GLN A 365 -12.81 15.11 -15.23
N SER A 366 -13.08 16.27 -15.88
CA SER A 366 -14.40 16.62 -16.40
C SER A 366 -14.77 15.72 -17.59
N GLU A 367 -16.04 15.75 -18.03
CA GLU A 367 -16.49 15.04 -19.23
C GLU A 367 -15.64 15.39 -20.46
N LEU A 368 -15.28 16.66 -20.60
CA LEU A 368 -14.40 17.11 -21.68
C LEU A 368 -13.00 16.49 -21.57
N GLY A 369 -12.42 16.45 -20.39
CA GLY A 369 -11.13 15.78 -20.14
C GLY A 369 -11.20 14.28 -20.43
N GLN A 370 -12.32 13.64 -20.09
CA GLN A 370 -12.52 12.21 -20.32
C GLN A 370 -12.71 11.86 -21.82
N THR A 371 -13.23 12.78 -22.64
CA THR A 371 -13.46 12.57 -24.08
C THR A 371 -12.21 12.80 -24.94
N GLU A 372 -11.21 13.55 -24.48
CA GLU A 372 -9.92 13.67 -25.19
C GLU A 372 -9.24 12.31 -25.29
N SER A 373 -9.35 11.69 -26.45
CA SER A 373 -9.11 10.27 -26.65
C SER A 373 -7.66 9.95 -26.99
N VAL A 374 -6.87 9.61 -25.98
CA VAL A 374 -5.79 8.66 -26.20
C VAL A 374 -6.36 7.27 -25.92
N SER A 375 -6.34 6.38 -26.90
CA SER A 375 -6.78 5.00 -26.71
C SER A 375 -5.69 4.24 -25.92
N TYR A 376 -5.82 4.22 -24.60
CA TYR A 376 -4.90 3.44 -23.76
C TYR A 376 -4.91 1.95 -24.11
N ASP A 377 -6.03 1.41 -24.59
CA ASP A 377 -6.14 0.02 -25.05
C ASP A 377 -5.27 -0.23 -26.28
N GLU A 378 -5.20 0.75 -27.19
CA GLU A 378 -4.33 0.68 -28.37
C GLU A 378 -2.84 0.75 -27.97
N ILE A 379 -2.48 1.65 -27.03
CA ILE A 379 -1.12 1.70 -26.50
C ILE A 379 -0.74 0.37 -25.87
N GLU A 380 -1.60 -0.23 -25.03
CA GLU A 380 -1.37 -1.52 -24.44
C GLU A 380 -1.24 -2.65 -25.47
N ARG A 381 -2.02 -2.59 -26.58
CA ARG A 381 -1.87 -3.52 -27.70
C ARG A 381 -0.48 -3.43 -28.31
N VAL A 382 -0.02 -2.20 -28.62
CA VAL A 382 1.31 -1.98 -29.17
C VAL A 382 2.42 -2.42 -28.22
N ILE A 383 2.27 -2.19 -26.92
CA ILE A 383 3.21 -2.67 -25.89
C ILE A 383 3.29 -4.20 -25.91
N ARG A 384 2.15 -4.91 -25.99
CA ARG A 384 2.13 -6.38 -26.09
C ARG A 384 2.80 -6.88 -27.36
N GLU A 385 2.69 -6.16 -28.49
CA GLU A 385 3.41 -6.48 -29.72
C GLU A 385 4.92 -6.31 -29.54
N ILE A 386 5.34 -5.21 -28.92
CA ILE A 386 6.75 -4.94 -28.60
C ILE A 386 7.34 -6.03 -27.69
N GLU A 387 6.61 -6.49 -26.69
CA GLU A 387 7.04 -7.59 -25.80
C GLU A 387 7.24 -8.90 -26.56
N LYS A 388 6.33 -9.24 -27.46
CA LYS A 388 6.44 -10.47 -28.28
C LYS A 388 7.63 -10.46 -29.24
N GLU A 389 8.06 -9.28 -29.66
CA GLU A 389 9.20 -9.13 -30.56
C GLU A 389 10.56 -9.32 -29.87
N ASN A 390 10.61 -9.51 -28.55
CA ASN A 390 11.84 -9.61 -27.74
C ASN A 390 12.89 -8.55 -28.11
N LEU A 391 12.43 -7.30 -28.32
CA LEU A 391 13.29 -6.23 -28.80
C LEU A 391 14.23 -5.68 -27.73
N SER A 392 15.40 -5.30 -28.19
CA SER A 392 16.44 -4.66 -27.39
C SER A 392 16.02 -3.26 -26.93
N PHE A 393 16.00 -3.02 -25.64
CA PHE A 393 15.70 -1.70 -25.06
C PHE A 393 16.86 -1.14 -24.24
N SER A 394 17.98 -1.85 -24.15
CA SER A 394 19.17 -1.41 -23.43
C SER A 394 20.42 -1.71 -24.24
N LEU A 395 21.52 -1.09 -23.87
CA LEU A 395 22.84 -1.38 -24.47
C LEU A 395 23.23 -2.87 -24.33
N LYS A 396 22.74 -3.56 -23.30
CA LYS A 396 23.02 -5.00 -23.08
C LYS A 396 22.30 -5.91 -24.07
N ASP A 397 21.24 -5.43 -24.67
CA ASP A 397 20.42 -6.18 -25.60
C ASP A 397 20.87 -6.00 -27.06
N LEU A 398 21.85 -5.10 -27.32
CA LEU A 398 22.50 -5.01 -28.63
C LEU A 398 23.30 -6.27 -28.90
N ASN A 399 23.21 -6.77 -30.13
CA ASN A 399 24.03 -7.92 -30.58
C ASN A 399 25.50 -7.58 -30.81
N ILE A 400 25.95 -6.43 -30.31
CA ILE A 400 27.36 -6.03 -30.17
C ILE A 400 27.57 -5.45 -28.80
N ASN A 401 28.81 -5.46 -28.32
CA ASN A 401 29.22 -4.95 -27.02
C ASN A 401 30.49 -4.11 -27.11
N GLY A 402 30.95 -3.58 -25.97
CA GLY A 402 32.13 -2.74 -25.89
C GLY A 402 33.40 -3.43 -26.41
N ASN A 403 33.56 -4.73 -26.21
CA ASN A 403 34.72 -5.48 -26.71
C ASN A 403 34.74 -5.53 -28.24
N ASP A 404 33.58 -5.71 -28.86
CA ASP A 404 33.46 -5.68 -30.32
C ASP A 404 33.94 -4.33 -30.89
N LEU A 405 33.60 -3.21 -30.20
CA LEU A 405 34.05 -1.88 -30.61
C LEU A 405 35.55 -1.61 -30.32
N ILE A 406 36.10 -2.20 -29.26
CA ILE A 406 37.54 -2.17 -28.99
C ILE A 406 38.30 -2.81 -30.13
N HIS A 407 37.82 -3.94 -30.66
CA HIS A 407 38.45 -4.59 -31.83
C HIS A 407 38.38 -3.76 -33.10
N LEU A 408 37.43 -2.82 -33.19
CA LEU A 408 37.33 -1.82 -34.29
C LEU A 408 38.17 -0.55 -34.02
N GLY A 409 38.93 -0.49 -32.90
CA GLY A 409 39.80 0.64 -32.58
C GLY A 409 39.18 1.76 -31.74
N PHE A 410 37.92 1.58 -31.24
CA PHE A 410 37.31 2.55 -30.33
C PHE A 410 37.84 2.41 -28.90
N SER A 411 37.94 3.52 -28.15
CA SER A 411 38.39 3.53 -26.76
C SER A 411 37.68 4.59 -25.92
N GLY A 412 37.68 4.38 -24.60
CA GLY A 412 37.15 5.33 -23.62
C GLY A 412 35.65 5.64 -23.83
N GLU A 413 35.29 6.91 -23.67
CA GLU A 413 33.88 7.37 -23.78
C GLU A 413 33.27 7.14 -25.17
N LYS A 414 34.09 7.11 -26.23
CA LYS A 414 33.62 6.88 -27.60
C LYS A 414 32.88 5.54 -27.74
N ILE A 415 33.24 4.51 -26.99
CA ILE A 415 32.56 3.21 -26.99
C ILE A 415 31.09 3.39 -26.57
N GLY A 416 30.85 4.10 -25.49
CA GLY A 416 29.50 4.39 -25.00
C GLY A 416 28.67 5.20 -26.01
N ASP A 417 29.29 6.22 -26.64
CA ASP A 417 28.62 7.06 -27.63
C ASP A 417 28.22 6.29 -28.89
N VAL A 418 29.09 5.42 -29.39
CA VAL A 418 28.81 4.57 -30.57
C VAL A 418 27.71 3.56 -30.24
N LEU A 419 27.79 2.88 -29.09
CA LEU A 419 26.71 1.96 -28.66
C LEU A 419 25.35 2.67 -28.51
N ASN A 420 25.33 3.87 -27.94
CA ASN A 420 24.08 4.65 -27.81
C ASN A 420 23.53 5.08 -29.18
N LYS A 421 24.40 5.49 -30.13
CA LYS A 421 23.99 5.82 -31.50
C LYS A 421 23.40 4.60 -32.22
N LEU A 422 24.06 3.45 -32.13
CA LEU A 422 23.59 2.21 -32.75
C LEU A 422 22.28 1.74 -32.14
N LEU A 423 22.14 1.81 -30.82
CA LEU A 423 20.88 1.49 -30.15
C LEU A 423 19.76 2.44 -30.60
N ASN A 424 20.03 3.73 -30.73
CA ASN A 424 19.05 4.69 -31.28
C ASN A 424 18.64 4.37 -32.73
N MET A 425 19.58 3.88 -33.55
CA MET A 425 19.26 3.45 -34.93
C MET A 425 18.40 2.18 -34.94
N VAL A 426 18.65 1.22 -34.04
CA VAL A 426 17.83 0.01 -33.87
C VAL A 426 16.43 0.38 -33.37
N LEU A 427 16.30 1.24 -32.35
CA LEU A 427 15.03 1.71 -31.81
C LEU A 427 14.21 2.49 -32.86
N ASN A 428 14.91 3.16 -33.79
CA ASN A 428 14.30 3.88 -34.91
C ASN A 428 13.98 2.96 -36.10
N GLU A 429 14.24 1.65 -36.00
CA GLU A 429 14.04 0.69 -37.09
C GLU A 429 14.84 1.03 -38.37
N GLN A 430 15.93 1.80 -38.23
CA GLN A 430 16.83 2.16 -39.31
C GLN A 430 17.81 1.05 -39.65
N VAL A 431 18.12 0.19 -38.65
CA VAL A 431 18.99 -0.97 -38.79
C VAL A 431 18.46 -2.10 -37.91
N PRO A 432 18.46 -3.36 -38.38
CA PRO A 432 18.12 -4.49 -37.56
C PRO A 432 19.23 -4.76 -36.51
N ASN A 433 18.88 -5.30 -35.35
CA ASN A 433 19.83 -5.67 -34.32
C ASN A 433 20.58 -6.97 -34.67
N GLU A 434 21.39 -6.89 -35.73
CA GLU A 434 22.22 -7.99 -36.24
C GLU A 434 23.70 -7.63 -36.14
N LYS A 435 24.52 -8.49 -35.52
CA LYS A 435 25.93 -8.21 -35.20
C LYS A 435 26.70 -7.67 -36.43
N ASN A 436 26.62 -8.35 -37.57
CA ASN A 436 27.37 -7.97 -38.77
C ASN A 436 26.94 -6.62 -39.36
N LYS A 437 25.64 -6.26 -39.26
CA LYS A 437 25.16 -4.98 -39.75
C LYS A 437 25.56 -3.83 -38.85
N LEU A 438 25.52 -4.06 -37.51
CA LEU A 438 25.91 -3.09 -36.52
C LEU A 438 27.42 -2.81 -36.56
N LEU A 439 28.27 -3.84 -36.73
CA LEU A 439 29.72 -3.67 -36.88
C LEU A 439 30.07 -2.83 -38.12
N LYS A 440 29.46 -3.15 -39.30
CA LYS A 440 29.69 -2.36 -40.53
C LYS A 440 29.28 -0.90 -40.40
N LEU A 441 28.29 -0.60 -39.57
CA LEU A 441 27.89 0.77 -39.28
C LEU A 441 28.85 1.44 -38.30
N ALA A 442 29.30 0.72 -37.27
CA ALA A 442 30.28 1.23 -36.32
C ALA A 442 31.59 1.61 -37.02
N GLU A 443 32.10 0.80 -37.99
CA GLU A 443 33.31 1.09 -38.78
C GLU A 443 33.22 2.45 -39.52
N LYS A 444 32.02 2.97 -39.77
CA LYS A 444 31.80 4.25 -40.48
C LYS A 444 31.62 5.44 -39.53
N MET A 445 31.65 5.23 -38.23
CA MET A 445 31.41 6.25 -37.18
C MET A 445 32.76 6.71 -36.54
#